data_70b39edb83dfc1ea5543137a418a2ff7
#
_entry.id   70b39edb83dfc1ea5543137a418a2ff7
#
_cell.length_a   1.000
_cell.length_b   1.000
_cell.length_c   1.000
_cell.angle_alpha   90.00
_cell.angle_beta   90.00
_cell.angle_gamma   90.00
#
_symmetry.space_group_name_H-M   'P 1'
#
loop_
_entity.id
_entity.type
_entity.pdbx_description
1 polymer ?
#
loop_
_entity_poly.entity_id
_entity_poly.type
_entity_poly.pdbx_seq_one_letter_code
_entity_poly.pdbx_strand_id
1 'polypeptide(L)' 'MKELAQKYTVQELNKFADDFEQTGVAPIKTQEDPGDQMSDYLQAAELRAYLDSGLSINEALREFSKRVRGVLT' A
#
# COMPACT_ATOMS: atom_id res chain seq x y z
N MET A 1 0.88 5.84 -2.51
CA MET A 1 0.14 5.01 -1.54
C MET A 1 -1.37 5.24 -1.60
N LYS A 2 -1.83 6.44 -1.30
CA LYS A 2 -3.27 6.75 -1.25
C LYS A 2 -3.99 6.51 -2.58
N GLU A 3 -3.40 6.93 -3.69
CA GLU A 3 -3.97 6.74 -5.02
C GLU A 3 -4.05 5.28 -5.38
N LEU A 4 -3.01 4.50 -5.08
CA LEU A 4 -3.01 3.07 -5.33
C LEU A 4 -4.11 2.38 -4.52
N ALA A 5 -4.26 2.75 -3.24
CA ALA A 5 -5.26 2.15 -2.38
C ALA A 5 -6.69 2.43 -2.85
N GLN A 6 -6.93 3.60 -3.44
CA GLN A 6 -8.25 3.96 -3.96
C GLN A 6 -8.56 3.31 -5.31
N LYS A 7 -7.53 3.06 -6.11
CA LYS A 7 -7.69 2.62 -7.50
C LYS A 7 -7.65 1.11 -7.66
N TYR A 8 -6.95 0.39 -6.79
CA TYR A 8 -6.73 -1.05 -6.91
C TYR A 8 -7.20 -1.80 -5.67
N THR A 9 -7.53 -3.09 -5.84
CA THR A 9 -7.91 -3.95 -4.71
C THR A 9 -6.67 -4.44 -3.96
N VAL A 10 -6.89 -5.00 -2.75
CA VAL A 10 -5.81 -5.63 -1.97
C VAL A 10 -5.12 -6.71 -2.77
N GLN A 11 -5.90 -7.55 -3.47
CA GLN A 11 -5.34 -8.63 -4.29
C GLN A 11 -4.49 -8.11 -5.41
N GLU A 12 -4.94 -7.06 -6.10
CA GLU A 12 -4.18 -6.44 -7.18
C GLU A 12 -2.88 -5.83 -6.67
N LEU A 13 -2.93 -5.14 -5.54
CA LEU A 13 -1.75 -4.50 -4.95
C LEU A 13 -0.73 -5.53 -4.50
N ASN A 14 -1.18 -6.63 -3.90
CA ASN A 14 -0.30 -7.73 -3.51
C ASN A 14 0.34 -8.39 -4.73
N LYS A 15 -0.41 -8.53 -5.82
CA LYS A 15 0.12 -9.05 -7.08
C LYS A 15 1.19 -8.13 -7.67
N PHE A 16 0.98 -6.83 -7.60
CA PHE A 16 1.98 -5.86 -8.07
C PHE A 16 3.27 -6.00 -7.27
N ALA A 17 3.17 -6.18 -5.96
CA ALA A 17 4.34 -6.39 -5.10
C ALA A 17 5.08 -7.68 -5.47
N ASP A 18 4.34 -8.78 -5.68
CA ASP A 18 4.91 -10.06 -6.09
C ASP A 18 5.61 -9.98 -7.44
N ASP A 19 4.94 -9.38 -8.42
CA ASP A 19 5.50 -9.23 -9.77
C ASP A 19 6.77 -8.39 -9.73
N PHE A 20 6.76 -7.31 -8.95
CA PHE A 20 7.92 -6.46 -8.79
C PHE A 20 9.08 -7.19 -8.13
N GLU A 21 8.79 -8.00 -7.12
CA GLU A 21 9.81 -8.80 -6.45
C GLU A 21 10.44 -9.83 -7.39
N GLN A 22 9.64 -10.47 -8.23
CA GLN A 22 10.11 -11.52 -9.14
C GLN A 22 10.83 -10.99 -10.37
N THR A 23 10.35 -9.88 -10.94
CA THR A 23 10.87 -9.38 -12.22
C THR A 23 11.78 -8.16 -12.07
N GLY A 24 11.70 -7.45 -10.96
CA GLY A 24 12.41 -6.19 -10.77
C GLY A 24 11.80 -5.03 -11.55
N VAL A 25 10.66 -5.26 -12.21
CA VAL A 25 9.96 -4.23 -12.99
C VAL A 25 8.65 -3.89 -12.30
N ALA A 26 8.46 -2.61 -11.95
CA ALA A 26 7.23 -2.15 -11.30
C ALA A 26 6.08 -2.15 -12.32
N PRO A 27 4.99 -2.90 -12.07
CA PRO A 27 3.81 -2.86 -12.94
C PRO A 27 3.23 -1.44 -13.03
N ILE A 28 3.24 -0.73 -11.91
CA ILE A 28 2.84 0.68 -11.85
C ILE A 28 3.91 1.41 -11.05
N LYS A 29 4.70 2.22 -11.74
CA LYS A 29 5.81 2.93 -11.12
C LYS A 29 5.31 4.19 -10.42
N THR A 30 5.50 4.28 -9.12
CA THR A 30 5.15 5.44 -8.30
C THR A 30 6.36 6.02 -7.57
N GLN A 31 7.46 5.27 -7.48
CA GLN A 31 8.68 5.68 -6.78
C GLN A 31 9.91 5.36 -7.64
N GLU A 32 10.98 6.12 -7.46
CA GLU A 32 12.24 5.87 -8.15
C GLU A 32 13.05 4.76 -7.49
N ASP A 33 13.06 4.73 -6.16
CA ASP A 33 13.82 3.72 -5.40
C ASP A 33 13.05 2.41 -5.32
N PRO A 34 13.68 1.26 -5.62
CA PRO A 34 12.99 -0.03 -5.57
C PRO A 34 12.43 -0.38 -4.18
N GLY A 35 13.14 -0.03 -3.12
CA GLY A 35 12.66 -0.26 -1.76
C GLY A 35 11.42 0.57 -1.45
N ASP A 36 11.42 1.83 -1.86
CA ASP A 36 10.28 2.72 -1.69
C ASP A 36 9.09 2.24 -2.53
N GLN A 37 9.35 1.73 -3.74
CA GLN A 37 8.29 1.20 -4.60
C GLN A 37 7.62 -0.01 -3.97
N MET A 38 8.39 -0.96 -3.45
CA MET A 38 7.85 -2.12 -2.77
C MET A 38 7.04 -1.70 -1.54
N SER A 39 7.58 -0.79 -0.75
CA SER A 39 6.91 -0.25 0.42
C SER A 39 5.58 0.42 0.05
N ASP A 40 5.56 1.15 -1.06
CA ASP A 40 4.34 1.83 -1.53
C ASP A 40 3.24 0.82 -1.85
N TYR A 41 3.55 -0.28 -2.52
CA TYR A 41 2.57 -1.33 -2.80
C TYR A 41 2.03 -1.97 -1.52
N LEU A 42 2.91 -2.31 -0.58
CA LEU A 42 2.51 -2.97 0.66
C LEU A 42 1.67 -2.05 1.54
N GLN A 43 2.05 -0.78 1.64
CA GLN A 43 1.30 0.21 2.39
C GLN A 43 -0.06 0.50 1.76
N ALA A 44 -0.10 0.55 0.43
CA ALA A 44 -1.35 0.74 -0.29
C ALA A 44 -2.32 -0.42 -0.07
N ALA A 45 -1.81 -1.66 -0.07
CA ALA A 45 -2.61 -2.84 0.20
C ALA A 45 -3.21 -2.79 1.61
N GLU A 46 -2.43 -2.38 2.59
CA GLU A 46 -2.89 -2.24 3.97
C GLU A 46 -3.94 -1.14 4.10
N LEU A 47 -3.70 0.00 3.48
CA LEU A 47 -4.68 1.10 3.48
C LEU A 47 -5.98 0.67 2.81
N ARG A 48 -5.90 -0.06 1.70
CA ARG A 48 -7.09 -0.57 1.02
C ARG A 48 -7.88 -1.53 1.90
N ALA A 49 -7.21 -2.35 2.70
CA ALA A 49 -7.88 -3.25 3.63
C ALA A 49 -8.74 -2.48 4.63
N TYR A 50 -8.26 -1.33 5.12
CA TYR A 50 -9.05 -0.47 5.98
C TYR A 50 -10.26 0.12 5.25
N LEU A 51 -10.10 0.53 4.01
CA LEU A 51 -11.20 1.04 3.19
C LEU A 51 -12.25 -0.04 2.96
N ASP A 52 -11.82 -1.26 2.69
CA ASP A 52 -12.72 -2.40 2.47
C ASP A 52 -13.48 -2.78 3.73
N SER A 53 -12.94 -2.48 4.91
CA SER A 53 -13.63 -2.73 6.18
C SER A 53 -14.69 -1.66 6.51
N GLY A 54 -14.85 -0.65 5.66
CA GLY A 54 -15.89 0.37 5.81
C GLY A 54 -15.42 1.72 6.32
N LEU A 55 -14.12 1.90 6.50
CA LEU A 55 -13.58 3.19 6.93
C LEU A 55 -13.51 4.17 5.76
N SER A 56 -13.67 5.46 6.05
CA SER A 56 -13.38 6.50 5.07
C SER A 56 -11.87 6.60 4.86
N ILE A 57 -11.44 7.27 3.79
CA ILE A 57 -10.01 7.44 3.52
C ILE A 57 -9.29 8.16 4.68
N ASN A 58 -9.93 9.15 5.29
CA ASN A 58 -9.34 9.88 6.41
C ASN A 58 -9.21 8.99 7.65
N GLU A 59 -10.24 8.19 7.94
CA GLU A 59 -10.21 7.22 9.04
C GLU A 59 -9.16 6.15 8.82
N ALA A 60 -9.07 5.63 7.58
CA ALA A 60 -8.09 4.63 7.22
C ALA A 60 -6.66 5.15 7.38
N LEU A 61 -6.40 6.38 6.94
CA LEU A 61 -5.09 7.01 7.11
C LEU A 61 -4.74 7.22 8.59
N ARG A 62 -5.72 7.57 9.40
CA ARG A 62 -5.53 7.73 10.84
C ARG A 62 -5.16 6.42 11.50
N GLU A 63 -5.87 5.34 11.19
CA GLU A 63 -5.57 4.01 11.74
C GLU A 63 -4.21 3.51 11.27
N PHE A 64 -3.89 3.70 10.01
CA PHE A 64 -2.59 3.37 9.44
C PHE A 64 -1.46 4.10 10.19
N SER A 65 -1.62 5.40 10.44
CA SER A 65 -0.64 6.21 11.16
C SER A 65 -0.44 5.74 12.59
N LYS A 66 -1.52 5.38 13.28
CA LYS A 66 -1.45 4.84 14.63
C LYS A 66 -0.65 3.54 14.68
N ARG A 67 -0.90 2.67 13.72
CA ARG A 67 -0.22 1.38 13.65
C ARG A 67 1.29 1.55 13.42
N VAL A 68 1.66 2.44 12.51
CA VAL A 68 3.07 2.73 12.23
C VAL A 68 3.76 3.30 13.47
N ARG A 69 3.09 4.22 14.19
CA ARG A 69 3.64 4.78 15.42
C ARG A 69 3.80 3.70 16.51
N GLY A 70 2.83 2.80 16.61
CA GLY A 70 2.87 1.70 17.57
C GLY A 70 4.06 0.79 17.38
N VAL A 71 4.46 0.58 16.13
CA VAL A 71 5.62 -0.25 15.79
C VAL A 71 6.93 0.45 16.19
N LEU A 72 6.96 1.78 16.16
CA LEU A 72 8.18 2.56 16.46
C LEU A 72 8.37 2.83 17.94
N THR A 73 7.36 2.64 18.73
CA THR A 73 7.44 2.79 20.18
C THR A 73 7.61 1.44 20.87
#